data_a7265bd2167f65e32280314fa3062263
#
_entry.id   a7265bd2167f65e32280314fa3062263
#
_cell.length_a   1.000
_cell.length_b   1.000
_cell.length_c   1.000
_cell.angle_alpha   90.00
_cell.angle_beta   90.00
_cell.angle_gamma   90.00
#
_symmetry.space_group_name_H-M   'P 1'
#
loop_
_entity.id
_entity.type
_entity.pdbx_description
1 polymer ?
#
loop_
_entity_poly.entity_id
_entity_poly.type
_entity_poly.pdbx_seq_one_letter_code
_entity_poly.pdbx_strand_id
1 'polypeptide(L)'
;MARAQLEFVNVETKGVGDSLQEAVNAAVAEAVGRVNGKSVAATNAINKITKSASDGKTKSFQSSTAMQRQFNEATNGVVDSYKVLTETQNARGQYVVTVSAKIAKLKLSKSASRLKIAVIPFSGSDTFARNFSNALVGRLVGSRRFTVLDRQNMAAIAGERAVATTNALTPVSELARLGSTLTADYIIVGQVEDVDSQIREVYFPTIKKTFKIPEGKATVNFKIIDVATSQVKFADNSMLGFDRESFEKAMGAGMRPNADIAMAEIASAKIGTQILDAIYPIMVVAVNRGVLTLNQGGDLVEAGAIYGVYERGPKVFDPYTKESLGRSESKVGELKVERVTPKMSSASLSKGDLSVFDEFKIGKFVCRLEQSAPSRAQQNERKVREKIKKKKSEYDDDW
;
A
#
# COMPACT_ATOMS: atom_id res chain seq x y z
N MET A 1 9.19 -1.10 13.39
CA MET A 1 9.02 -1.74 12.07
C MET A 1 9.08 -3.24 12.26
N ALA A 2 8.07 -4.01 11.83
CA ALA A 2 8.12 -5.47 11.90
C ALA A 2 9.04 -5.96 10.77
N ARG A 3 10.16 -6.59 11.12
CA ARG A 3 11.05 -7.23 10.15
C ARG A 3 10.34 -8.47 9.58
N ALA A 4 10.55 -8.75 8.29
CA ALA A 4 10.16 -10.02 7.71
C ALA A 4 10.87 -11.14 8.49
N GLN A 5 10.11 -12.09 9.03
CA GLN A 5 10.66 -13.24 9.75
C GLN A 5 10.90 -14.37 8.76
N LEU A 6 12.07 -14.98 8.83
CA LEU A 6 12.38 -16.19 8.12
C LEU A 6 11.95 -17.38 8.98
N GLU A 7 11.13 -18.25 8.42
CA GLU A 7 10.72 -19.51 9.03
C GLU A 7 11.37 -20.64 8.23
N PHE A 8 11.92 -21.64 8.90
CA PHE A 8 12.44 -22.81 8.23
C PHE A 8 11.44 -23.95 8.36
N VAL A 9 11.09 -24.56 7.23
CA VAL A 9 10.14 -25.64 7.14
C VAL A 9 10.90 -26.92 6.72
N ASN A 10 10.78 -27.98 7.47
CA ASN A 10 11.28 -29.29 7.09
C ASN A 10 10.25 -30.00 6.24
N VAL A 11 10.66 -30.44 5.07
CA VAL A 11 9.78 -31.14 4.13
C VAL A 11 10.49 -32.38 3.59
N GLU A 12 9.77 -33.48 3.57
CA GLU A 12 10.23 -34.73 2.95
C GLU A 12 9.69 -34.84 1.53
N THR A 13 10.59 -35.08 0.59
CA THR A 13 10.28 -35.20 -0.84
C THR A 13 11.04 -36.37 -1.45
N LYS A 14 10.48 -36.88 -2.53
CA LYS A 14 11.11 -37.94 -3.31
C LYS A 14 11.59 -37.38 -4.66
N GLY A 15 12.76 -37.83 -5.07
CA GLY A 15 13.31 -37.54 -6.38
C GLY A 15 13.74 -38.78 -7.10
N VAL A 16 13.69 -38.74 -8.41
CA VAL A 16 14.12 -39.83 -9.30
C VAL A 16 15.09 -39.24 -10.30
N GLY A 17 16.18 -39.97 -10.62
CA GLY A 17 17.17 -39.58 -11.59
C GLY A 17 18.02 -40.76 -12.06
N ASP A 18 18.69 -40.60 -13.18
CA ASP A 18 19.59 -41.61 -13.72
C ASP A 18 20.91 -41.71 -12.92
N SER A 19 21.21 -40.68 -12.14
CA SER A 19 22.27 -40.69 -11.13
C SER A 19 21.73 -40.31 -9.77
N LEU A 20 22.45 -40.69 -8.69
CA LEU A 20 22.13 -40.32 -7.32
C LEU A 20 22.01 -38.78 -7.14
N GLN A 21 22.93 -38.04 -7.80
CA GLN A 21 22.94 -36.58 -7.77
C GLN A 21 21.68 -35.99 -8.40
N GLU A 22 21.26 -36.49 -9.54
CA GLU A 22 20.03 -36.04 -10.20
C GLU A 22 18.79 -36.35 -9.36
N ALA A 23 18.72 -37.52 -8.76
CA ALA A 23 17.62 -37.88 -7.87
C ALA A 23 17.55 -36.94 -6.64
N VAL A 24 18.70 -36.65 -6.01
CA VAL A 24 18.77 -35.68 -4.90
C VAL A 24 18.36 -34.27 -5.35
N ASN A 25 18.86 -33.81 -6.50
CA ASN A 25 18.52 -32.50 -7.05
C ASN A 25 17.01 -32.38 -7.33
N ALA A 26 16.41 -33.41 -7.90
CA ALA A 26 14.98 -33.47 -8.17
C ALA A 26 14.17 -33.41 -6.85
N ALA A 27 14.59 -34.17 -5.83
CA ALA A 27 13.91 -34.12 -4.50
C ALA A 27 14.01 -32.74 -3.85
N VAL A 28 15.20 -32.12 -3.84
CA VAL A 28 15.38 -30.78 -3.25
C VAL A 28 14.62 -29.71 -4.02
N ALA A 29 14.60 -29.77 -5.37
CA ALA A 29 13.81 -28.87 -6.20
C ALA A 29 12.30 -28.97 -5.89
N GLU A 30 11.80 -30.19 -5.71
CA GLU A 30 10.42 -30.42 -5.29
C GLU A 30 10.13 -29.85 -3.90
N ALA A 31 11.05 -30.00 -2.93
CA ALA A 31 10.92 -29.41 -1.60
C ALA A 31 10.81 -27.89 -1.65
N VAL A 32 11.65 -27.23 -2.44
CA VAL A 32 11.58 -25.78 -2.67
C VAL A 32 10.23 -25.38 -3.26
N GLY A 33 9.77 -26.12 -4.26
CA GLY A 33 8.47 -25.89 -4.90
C GLY A 33 7.29 -26.02 -3.94
N ARG A 34 7.29 -27.03 -3.08
CA ARG A 34 6.23 -27.27 -2.06
C ARG A 34 6.16 -26.13 -1.02
N VAL A 35 7.31 -25.64 -0.55
CA VAL A 35 7.36 -24.62 0.50
C VAL A 35 7.11 -23.20 -0.02
N ASN A 36 7.73 -22.87 -1.15
CA ASN A 36 7.75 -21.48 -1.67
C ASN A 36 6.89 -21.27 -2.93
N GLY A 37 6.26 -22.34 -3.43
CA GLY A 37 5.41 -22.29 -4.61
C GLY A 37 6.12 -21.72 -5.85
N LYS A 38 5.38 -20.92 -6.64
CA LYS A 38 5.89 -20.28 -7.88
C LYS A 38 6.55 -18.92 -7.63
N SER A 39 7.14 -18.67 -6.45
CA SER A 39 7.86 -17.41 -6.21
C SER A 39 9.08 -17.31 -7.15
N VAL A 40 9.48 -16.09 -7.51
CA VAL A 40 10.65 -15.86 -8.38
C VAL A 40 11.91 -16.45 -7.75
N ALA A 41 12.08 -16.31 -6.43
CA ALA A 41 13.20 -16.91 -5.71
C ALA A 41 13.19 -18.45 -5.79
N ALA A 42 12.03 -19.07 -5.62
CA ALA A 42 11.86 -20.52 -5.75
C ALA A 42 12.15 -20.98 -7.17
N THR A 43 11.62 -20.30 -8.18
CA THR A 43 11.85 -20.62 -9.59
C THR A 43 13.33 -20.51 -9.95
N ASN A 44 14.02 -19.45 -9.50
CA ASN A 44 15.45 -19.28 -9.72
C ASN A 44 16.28 -20.36 -9.00
N ALA A 45 15.91 -20.72 -7.78
CA ALA A 45 16.56 -21.80 -7.03
C ALA A 45 16.38 -23.15 -7.75
N ILE A 46 15.16 -23.47 -8.17
CA ILE A 46 14.85 -24.69 -8.92
C ILE A 46 15.65 -24.75 -10.23
N ASN A 47 15.68 -23.67 -11.00
CA ASN A 47 16.43 -23.60 -12.26
C ASN A 47 17.94 -23.83 -12.07
N LYS A 48 18.52 -23.26 -10.98
CA LYS A 48 19.93 -23.46 -10.66
C LYS A 48 20.23 -24.89 -10.22
N ILE A 49 19.36 -25.49 -9.42
CA ILE A 49 19.45 -26.90 -9.01
C ILE A 49 19.38 -27.81 -10.24
N THR A 50 18.46 -27.55 -11.14
CA THR A 50 18.27 -28.34 -12.38
C THR A 50 19.47 -28.21 -13.33
N LYS A 51 20.03 -27.00 -13.50
CA LYS A 51 21.23 -26.77 -14.32
C LYS A 51 22.45 -27.48 -13.76
N SER A 52 22.67 -27.49 -12.45
CA SER A 52 23.78 -28.24 -11.84
C SER A 52 23.65 -29.77 -12.01
N ALA A 53 22.44 -30.28 -12.26
CA ALA A 53 22.23 -31.67 -12.62
C ALA A 53 22.67 -32.01 -14.07
N SER A 54 22.45 -31.05 -15.00
CA SER A 54 22.77 -31.28 -16.44
C SER A 54 24.25 -31.14 -16.77
N ASP A 55 25.04 -30.41 -15.97
CA ASP A 55 26.46 -30.20 -16.22
C ASP A 55 27.39 -31.36 -15.79
N GLY A 56 26.84 -32.49 -15.47
CA GLY A 56 27.31 -33.90 -15.32
C GLY A 56 28.79 -34.23 -15.27
N LYS A 57 29.69 -33.34 -14.80
CA LYS A 57 31.16 -33.56 -14.79
C LYS A 57 31.77 -33.91 -13.43
N THR A 58 30.99 -34.21 -12.41
CA THR A 58 31.58 -34.58 -11.12
C THR A 58 31.30 -36.03 -10.75
N LYS A 59 32.17 -36.92 -11.14
CA LYS A 59 32.18 -38.35 -10.81
C LYS A 59 32.74 -38.67 -9.43
N SER A 60 32.68 -37.80 -8.45
CA SER A 60 33.10 -38.12 -7.08
C SER A 60 32.11 -37.64 -6.08
N PHE A 61 31.67 -38.54 -5.21
CA PHE A 61 30.88 -38.30 -4.02
C PHE A 61 31.68 -37.36 -3.11
N GLN A 62 31.52 -36.06 -3.27
CA GLN A 62 32.06 -35.08 -2.35
C GLN A 62 31.28 -35.15 -1.06
N SER A 63 31.95 -34.89 0.08
CA SER A 63 31.34 -34.92 1.41
C SER A 63 30.02 -34.12 1.44
N SER A 64 29.02 -34.63 2.14
CA SER A 64 27.68 -34.01 2.28
C SER A 64 27.74 -32.52 2.63
N THR A 65 28.79 -32.08 3.30
CA THR A 65 29.02 -30.69 3.72
C THR A 65 29.38 -29.76 2.54
N ALA A 66 30.20 -30.24 1.59
CA ALA A 66 30.58 -29.48 0.40
C ALA A 66 29.39 -29.28 -0.54
N MET A 67 28.60 -30.33 -0.74
CA MET A 67 27.35 -30.28 -1.50
C MET A 67 26.32 -29.37 -0.85
N GLN A 68 26.15 -29.40 0.47
CA GLN A 68 25.27 -28.46 1.17
C GLN A 68 25.67 -27.00 0.94
N ARG A 69 26.95 -26.68 0.99
CA ARG A 69 27.44 -25.33 0.66
C ARG A 69 27.12 -24.92 -0.77
N GLN A 70 27.36 -25.82 -1.74
CA GLN A 70 27.03 -25.55 -3.14
C GLN A 70 25.54 -25.29 -3.33
N PHE A 71 24.63 -26.06 -2.68
CA PHE A 71 23.21 -25.82 -2.73
C PHE A 71 22.82 -24.50 -2.10
N ASN A 72 23.40 -24.14 -0.94
CA ASN A 72 23.13 -22.88 -0.27
C ASN A 72 23.55 -21.67 -1.12
N GLU A 73 24.72 -21.75 -1.74
CA GLU A 73 25.22 -20.71 -2.65
C GLU A 73 24.38 -20.65 -3.93
N ALA A 74 24.12 -21.79 -4.56
CA ALA A 74 23.34 -21.86 -5.80
C ALA A 74 21.90 -21.38 -5.60
N THR A 75 21.28 -21.65 -4.47
CA THR A 75 19.88 -21.30 -4.18
C THR A 75 19.70 -19.97 -3.44
N ASN A 76 20.80 -19.23 -3.23
CA ASN A 76 20.80 -17.98 -2.44
C ASN A 76 20.11 -18.18 -1.07
N GLY A 77 20.43 -19.27 -0.38
CA GLY A 77 19.94 -19.57 0.96
C GLY A 77 18.47 -20.01 1.05
N VAL A 78 17.82 -20.33 -0.05
CA VAL A 78 16.46 -20.91 -0.01
C VAL A 78 16.50 -22.32 0.57
N VAL A 79 17.54 -23.09 0.28
CA VAL A 79 17.81 -24.40 0.88
C VAL A 79 18.85 -24.22 1.98
N ASP A 80 18.44 -24.37 3.25
CA ASP A 80 19.36 -24.27 4.41
C ASP A 80 20.23 -25.53 4.54
N SER A 81 19.57 -26.70 4.53
CA SER A 81 20.23 -27.99 4.64
C SER A 81 19.32 -29.09 4.09
N TYR A 82 19.91 -30.23 3.77
CA TYR A 82 19.16 -31.43 3.41
C TYR A 82 19.85 -32.69 3.93
N LYS A 83 19.08 -33.77 4.09
CA LYS A 83 19.55 -35.09 4.49
C LYS A 83 18.86 -36.16 3.61
N VAL A 84 19.64 -37.04 3.01
CA VAL A 84 19.10 -38.20 2.33
C VAL A 84 18.67 -39.23 3.39
N LEU A 85 17.38 -39.61 3.38
CA LEU A 85 16.80 -40.56 4.31
C LEU A 85 16.84 -42.00 3.77
N THR A 86 16.51 -42.15 2.48
CA THR A 86 16.50 -43.45 1.82
C THR A 86 17.04 -43.32 0.40
N GLU A 87 17.75 -44.36 -0.02
CA GLU A 87 18.28 -44.51 -1.39
C GLU A 87 17.93 -45.92 -1.89
N THR A 88 17.27 -45.99 -3.03
CA THR A 88 16.88 -47.24 -3.67
C THR A 88 17.01 -47.11 -5.17
N GLN A 89 17.04 -48.24 -5.90
CA GLN A 89 16.93 -48.24 -7.35
C GLN A 89 15.61 -48.87 -7.77
N ASN A 90 14.96 -48.27 -8.77
CA ASN A 90 13.74 -48.84 -9.37
C ASN A 90 14.06 -49.94 -10.39
N ALA A 91 13.03 -50.60 -10.89
CA ALA A 91 13.18 -51.66 -11.89
C ALA A 91 13.82 -51.22 -13.23
N ARG A 92 13.95 -49.90 -13.43
CA ARG A 92 14.59 -49.32 -14.62
C ARG A 92 16.05 -48.93 -14.36
N GLY A 93 16.60 -49.24 -13.19
CA GLY A 93 17.96 -48.89 -12.77
C GLY A 93 18.13 -47.42 -12.33
N GLN A 94 17.07 -46.63 -12.25
CA GLN A 94 17.13 -45.25 -11.82
C GLN A 94 17.14 -45.13 -10.28
N TYR A 95 17.89 -44.18 -9.77
CA TYR A 95 17.95 -43.87 -8.36
C TYR A 95 16.64 -43.20 -7.91
N VAL A 96 16.08 -43.70 -6.82
CA VAL A 96 14.91 -43.11 -6.11
C VAL A 96 15.36 -42.75 -4.70
N VAL A 97 15.38 -41.46 -4.38
CA VAL A 97 15.82 -40.98 -3.08
C VAL A 97 14.67 -40.26 -2.36
N THR A 98 14.65 -40.42 -1.06
CA THR A 98 13.83 -39.58 -0.17
C THR A 98 14.75 -38.64 0.55
N VAL A 99 14.46 -37.35 0.48
CA VAL A 99 15.25 -36.28 1.10
C VAL A 99 14.39 -35.52 2.11
N SER A 100 14.92 -35.32 3.30
CA SER A 100 14.40 -34.34 4.24
C SER A 100 15.18 -33.04 4.04
N ALA A 101 14.51 -32.00 3.55
CA ALA A 101 15.11 -30.71 3.26
C ALA A 101 14.54 -29.61 4.17
N LYS A 102 15.43 -28.79 4.72
CA LYS A 102 15.10 -27.60 5.51
C LYS A 102 15.10 -26.38 4.59
N ILE A 103 13.92 -25.90 4.27
CA ILE A 103 13.69 -24.84 3.29
C ILE A 103 13.30 -23.56 4.01
N ALA A 104 13.96 -22.46 3.62
CA ALA A 104 13.64 -21.14 4.11
C ALA A 104 12.33 -20.65 3.48
N LYS A 105 11.36 -20.30 4.33
CA LYS A 105 10.09 -19.68 3.95
C LYS A 105 10.06 -18.27 4.50
N LEU A 106 9.89 -17.28 3.62
CA LEU A 106 9.75 -15.90 4.05
C LEU A 106 8.35 -15.69 4.62
N LYS A 107 8.26 -15.53 5.94
CA LYS A 107 7.01 -15.12 6.59
C LYS A 107 6.85 -13.62 6.44
N LEU A 108 6.05 -13.22 5.48
CA LEU A 108 5.73 -11.81 5.31
C LEU A 108 5.04 -11.27 6.56
N SER A 109 5.46 -10.10 7.02
CA SER A 109 4.75 -9.38 8.07
C SER A 109 3.30 -9.11 7.62
N LYS A 110 2.38 -8.94 8.56
CA LYS A 110 1.00 -8.55 8.23
C LYS A 110 0.93 -7.31 7.34
N SER A 111 1.90 -6.43 7.42
CA SER A 111 2.02 -5.27 6.52
C SER A 111 2.41 -5.65 5.10
N ALA A 112 3.25 -6.66 4.92
CA ALA A 112 3.69 -7.12 3.60
C ALA A 112 2.65 -8.04 2.90
N SER A 113 1.66 -8.54 3.64
CA SER A 113 0.52 -9.29 3.07
C SER A 113 -0.62 -8.41 2.56
N ARG A 114 -0.50 -7.08 2.72
CA ARG A 114 -1.45 -6.13 2.15
C ARG A 114 -1.35 -6.13 0.63
N LEU A 115 -2.40 -5.61 -0.04
CA LEU A 115 -2.36 -5.33 -1.47
C LEU A 115 -1.11 -4.51 -1.82
N LYS A 116 -0.33 -5.03 -2.77
CA LYS A 116 0.91 -4.43 -3.23
C LYS A 116 0.62 -3.47 -4.36
N ILE A 117 0.99 -2.22 -4.18
CA ILE A 117 0.76 -1.17 -5.17
C ILE A 117 2.09 -0.49 -5.51
N ALA A 118 2.26 -0.12 -6.77
CA ALA A 118 3.38 0.70 -7.18
C ALA A 118 2.88 1.93 -7.92
N VAL A 119 3.46 3.08 -7.62
CA VAL A 119 3.24 4.32 -8.37
C VAL A 119 4.37 4.44 -9.39
N ILE A 120 4.00 4.40 -10.66
CA ILE A 120 4.93 4.71 -11.74
C ILE A 120 5.04 6.24 -11.81
N PRO A 121 6.24 6.81 -11.97
CA PRO A 121 6.40 8.26 -12.07
C PRO A 121 5.46 8.84 -13.12
N PHE A 122 4.70 9.86 -12.72
CA PHE A 122 3.79 10.54 -13.64
C PHE A 122 4.58 11.31 -14.69
N SER A 123 4.12 11.27 -15.92
CA SER A 123 4.66 12.07 -17.04
C SER A 123 4.03 13.47 -17.06
N GLY A 124 4.60 14.39 -17.83
CA GLY A 124 4.11 15.76 -18.01
C GLY A 124 5.07 16.80 -17.43
N SER A 125 4.55 17.83 -16.77
CA SER A 125 5.37 18.90 -16.16
C SER A 125 6.38 18.32 -15.18
N ASP A 126 7.66 18.30 -15.53
CA ASP A 126 8.72 17.56 -14.85
C ASP A 126 8.82 17.83 -13.35
N THR A 127 8.73 19.10 -12.94
CA THR A 127 8.84 19.45 -11.52
C THR A 127 7.58 19.09 -10.74
N PHE A 128 6.42 19.47 -11.26
CA PHE A 128 5.15 19.18 -10.59
C PHE A 128 4.86 17.67 -10.58
N ALA A 129 5.00 16.99 -11.73
CA ALA A 129 4.74 15.56 -11.86
C ALA A 129 5.61 14.72 -10.90
N ARG A 130 6.89 15.10 -10.74
CA ARG A 130 7.82 14.46 -9.80
C ARG A 130 7.37 14.69 -8.34
N ASN A 131 7.10 15.93 -7.97
CA ASN A 131 6.66 16.28 -6.62
C ASN A 131 5.33 15.61 -6.29
N PHE A 132 4.38 15.59 -7.23
CA PHE A 132 3.10 14.90 -7.10
C PHE A 132 3.27 13.38 -6.90
N SER A 133 4.11 12.74 -7.74
CA SER A 133 4.37 11.29 -7.64
C SER A 133 4.94 10.93 -6.26
N ASN A 134 5.91 11.72 -5.78
CA ASN A 134 6.52 11.52 -4.45
C ASN A 134 5.52 11.74 -3.31
N ALA A 135 4.72 12.80 -3.40
CA ALA A 135 3.69 13.11 -2.41
C ALA A 135 2.61 12.01 -2.38
N LEU A 136 2.17 11.50 -3.56
CA LEU A 136 1.21 10.41 -3.67
C LEU A 136 1.75 9.11 -3.05
N VAL A 137 3.02 8.75 -3.32
CA VAL A 137 3.69 7.62 -2.67
C VAL A 137 3.67 7.80 -1.15
N GLY A 138 4.07 8.97 -0.65
CA GLY A 138 4.06 9.29 0.78
C GLY A 138 2.67 9.10 1.40
N ARG A 139 1.63 9.56 0.72
CA ARG A 139 0.22 9.45 1.16
C ARG A 139 -0.26 8.00 1.20
N LEU A 140 0.03 7.23 0.16
CA LEU A 140 -0.32 5.80 0.11
C LEU A 140 0.41 4.99 1.19
N VAL A 141 1.69 5.28 1.45
CA VAL A 141 2.46 4.69 2.56
C VAL A 141 1.85 5.08 3.91
N GLY A 142 1.53 6.36 4.09
CA GLY A 142 0.92 6.90 5.31
C GLY A 142 -0.44 6.28 5.61
N SER A 143 -1.21 5.91 4.57
CA SER A 143 -2.51 5.25 4.71
C SER A 143 -2.42 3.89 5.41
N ARG A 144 -1.28 3.21 5.33
CA ARG A 144 -1.04 1.84 5.84
C ARG A 144 -2.00 0.79 5.29
N ARG A 145 -2.67 1.08 4.17
CA ARG A 145 -3.60 0.16 3.49
C ARG A 145 -2.89 -0.72 2.48
N PHE A 146 -1.79 -0.20 1.92
CA PHE A 146 -1.02 -0.85 0.89
C PHE A 146 0.38 -1.23 1.37
N THR A 147 0.96 -2.21 0.73
CA THR A 147 2.41 -2.39 0.63
C THR A 147 2.85 -1.64 -0.60
N VAL A 148 3.35 -0.42 -0.42
CA VAL A 148 3.82 0.41 -1.53
C VAL A 148 5.22 -0.05 -1.94
N LEU A 149 5.37 -0.43 -3.22
CA LEU A 149 6.63 -0.89 -3.79
C LEU A 149 7.33 0.29 -4.48
N ASP A 150 8.59 0.50 -4.13
CA ASP A 150 9.42 1.50 -4.80
C ASP A 150 9.84 0.98 -6.18
N ARG A 151 9.43 1.69 -7.22
CA ARG A 151 9.80 1.44 -8.62
C ARG A 151 10.70 2.53 -9.20
N GLN A 152 10.94 3.62 -8.45
CA GLN A 152 11.81 4.71 -8.88
C GLN A 152 13.27 4.39 -8.62
N ASN A 153 13.58 3.70 -7.53
CA ASN A 153 14.96 3.42 -7.08
C ASN A 153 15.40 1.97 -7.35
N MET A 154 14.87 1.34 -8.38
CA MET A 154 15.16 -0.08 -8.69
C MET A 154 16.64 -0.36 -8.91
N ALA A 155 17.38 0.56 -9.55
CA ALA A 155 18.82 0.41 -9.79
C ALA A 155 19.62 0.43 -8.46
N ALA A 156 19.30 1.35 -7.55
CA ALA A 156 19.94 1.43 -6.23
C ALA A 156 19.62 0.18 -5.40
N ILE A 157 18.35 -0.28 -5.41
CA ILE A 157 17.93 -1.51 -4.73
C ILE A 157 18.67 -2.74 -5.29
N ALA A 158 18.83 -2.82 -6.62
CA ALA A 158 19.56 -3.91 -7.27
C ALA A 158 21.05 -3.89 -6.92
N GLY A 159 21.65 -2.69 -6.87
CA GLY A 159 23.05 -2.50 -6.45
C GLY A 159 23.28 -2.97 -5.01
N GLU A 160 22.44 -2.56 -4.06
CA GLU A 160 22.54 -2.99 -2.66
C GLU A 160 22.38 -4.51 -2.50
N ARG A 161 21.44 -5.10 -3.23
CA ARG A 161 21.27 -6.57 -3.27
C ARG A 161 22.50 -7.28 -3.84
N ALA A 162 23.11 -6.74 -4.89
CA ALA A 162 24.32 -7.30 -5.48
C ALA A 162 25.49 -7.31 -4.48
N VAL A 163 25.72 -6.19 -3.76
CA VAL A 163 26.73 -6.10 -2.70
C VAL A 163 26.51 -7.14 -1.62
N ALA A 164 25.27 -7.30 -1.16
CA ALA A 164 24.94 -8.28 -0.12
C ALA A 164 25.10 -9.73 -0.60
N THR A 165 24.81 -10.02 -1.88
CA THR A 165 24.94 -11.38 -2.43
C THR A 165 26.37 -11.76 -2.79
N THR A 166 27.26 -10.80 -3.04
CA THR A 166 28.68 -11.03 -3.33
C THR A 166 29.53 -11.12 -2.06
N ASN A 167 29.04 -10.67 -0.92
CA ASN A 167 29.78 -10.74 0.34
C ASN A 167 29.70 -12.15 0.94
N ALA A 168 30.84 -12.84 0.99
CA ALA A 168 30.96 -14.21 1.53
C ALA A 168 30.57 -14.32 3.03
N LEU A 169 30.52 -13.21 3.77
CA LEU A 169 30.13 -13.17 5.18
C LEU A 169 28.62 -12.97 5.39
N THR A 170 27.84 -12.77 4.32
CA THR A 170 26.40 -12.55 4.42
C THR A 170 25.69 -13.85 4.90
N PRO A 171 24.94 -13.82 6.01
CA PRO A 171 24.24 -14.99 6.50
C PRO A 171 23.26 -15.54 5.48
N VAL A 172 23.10 -16.87 5.45
CA VAL A 172 22.14 -17.59 4.56
C VAL A 172 20.72 -17.03 4.68
N SER A 173 20.30 -16.71 5.90
CA SER A 173 19.00 -16.09 6.17
C SER A 173 18.81 -14.73 5.50
N GLU A 174 19.87 -13.96 5.38
CA GLU A 174 19.84 -12.66 4.71
C GLU A 174 19.77 -12.82 3.19
N LEU A 175 20.53 -13.77 2.63
CA LEU A 175 20.49 -14.09 1.20
C LEU A 175 19.08 -14.54 0.76
N ALA A 176 18.43 -15.41 1.54
CA ALA A 176 17.06 -15.85 1.28
C ALA A 176 16.04 -14.68 1.31
N ARG A 177 16.24 -13.74 2.23
CA ARG A 177 15.41 -12.54 2.33
C ARG A 177 15.60 -11.61 1.13
N LEU A 178 16.83 -11.41 0.68
CA LEU A 178 17.15 -10.55 -0.46
C LEU A 178 16.68 -11.12 -1.81
N GLY A 179 16.63 -12.44 -1.94
CA GLY A 179 16.12 -13.12 -3.13
C GLY A 179 14.61 -12.99 -3.35
N SER A 180 13.87 -12.58 -2.31
CA SER A 180 12.41 -12.45 -2.38
C SER A 180 12.01 -11.10 -2.97
N THR A 181 11.65 -11.09 -4.27
CA THR A 181 11.14 -9.89 -4.96
C THR A 181 9.62 -9.93 -5.03
N LEU A 182 8.97 -8.88 -4.52
CA LEU A 182 7.53 -8.75 -4.60
C LEU A 182 7.12 -8.10 -5.93
N THR A 183 6.11 -8.66 -6.58
CA THR A 183 5.41 -8.04 -7.71
C THR A 183 4.25 -7.20 -7.19
N ALA A 184 3.94 -6.10 -7.87
CA ALA A 184 2.76 -5.30 -7.56
C ALA A 184 1.50 -6.06 -7.99
N ASP A 185 0.44 -5.96 -7.18
CA ASP A 185 -0.89 -6.42 -7.57
C ASP A 185 -1.55 -5.35 -8.46
N TYR A 186 -1.31 -4.07 -8.15
CA TYR A 186 -1.78 -2.93 -8.93
C TYR A 186 -0.66 -1.94 -9.20
N ILE A 187 -0.71 -1.30 -10.37
CA ILE A 187 0.12 -0.14 -10.68
C ILE A 187 -0.76 1.08 -10.90
N ILE A 188 -0.27 2.23 -10.44
CA ILE A 188 -0.85 3.54 -10.75
C ILE A 188 0.05 4.18 -11.78
N VAL A 189 -0.54 4.55 -12.91
CA VAL A 189 0.13 5.25 -14.01
C VAL A 189 -0.67 6.50 -14.34
N GLY A 190 -0.01 7.56 -14.77
CA GLY A 190 -0.74 8.77 -15.12
C GLY A 190 0.13 9.84 -15.74
N GLN A 191 -0.53 10.93 -16.10
CA GLN A 191 0.04 12.09 -16.72
C GLN A 191 -0.52 13.36 -16.06
N VAL A 192 0.34 14.36 -15.95
CA VAL A 192 -0.03 15.69 -15.47
C VAL A 192 -0.03 16.65 -16.66
N GLU A 193 -1.12 17.36 -16.83
CA GLU A 193 -1.36 18.30 -17.90
C GLU A 193 -1.81 19.65 -17.34
N ASP A 194 -1.72 20.70 -18.14
CA ASP A 194 -2.26 22.04 -17.86
C ASP A 194 -1.87 22.61 -16.48
N VAL A 195 -0.59 22.43 -16.09
CA VAL A 195 -0.10 23.00 -14.82
C VAL A 195 0.12 24.49 -15.01
N ASP A 196 -0.63 25.27 -14.25
CA ASP A 196 -0.49 26.72 -14.20
C ASP A 196 -0.43 27.16 -12.74
N SER A 197 0.59 27.90 -12.36
CA SER A 197 0.75 28.45 -11.02
C SER A 197 1.05 29.94 -11.10
N GLN A 198 0.23 30.74 -10.45
CA GLN A 198 0.31 32.19 -10.47
C GLN A 198 0.34 32.74 -9.05
N ILE A 199 1.05 33.85 -8.88
CA ILE A 199 0.97 34.65 -7.66
C ILE A 199 0.23 35.94 -8.04
N ARG A 200 -1.04 36.02 -7.65
CA ARG A 200 -1.84 37.22 -7.86
C ARG A 200 -1.61 38.22 -6.72
N GLU A 201 -1.26 39.45 -7.07
CA GLU A 201 -1.16 40.54 -6.11
C GLU A 201 -2.52 41.22 -5.98
N VAL A 202 -3.08 41.21 -4.78
CA VAL A 202 -4.37 41.85 -4.47
C VAL A 202 -4.14 42.97 -3.46
N TYR A 203 -4.44 44.21 -3.88
CA TYR A 203 -4.40 45.35 -3.01
C TYR A 203 -5.71 45.50 -2.23
N PHE A 204 -5.60 45.59 -0.92
CA PHE A 204 -6.74 45.82 -0.04
C PHE A 204 -6.76 47.30 0.42
N PRO A 205 -7.66 48.13 -0.13
CA PRO A 205 -7.69 49.56 0.15
C PRO A 205 -7.95 49.91 1.63
N THR A 206 -8.76 49.09 2.31
CA THR A 206 -9.13 49.28 3.71
C THR A 206 -7.95 49.21 4.67
N ILE A 207 -6.95 48.38 4.37
CA ILE A 207 -5.76 48.20 5.20
C ILE A 207 -4.49 48.68 4.52
N LYS A 208 -4.62 49.26 3.30
CA LYS A 208 -3.51 49.80 2.48
C LYS A 208 -2.35 48.80 2.33
N LYS A 209 -2.66 47.49 2.13
CA LYS A 209 -1.65 46.44 1.98
C LYS A 209 -1.94 45.61 0.72
N THR A 210 -0.86 45.22 0.05
CA THR A 210 -0.90 44.25 -1.03
C THR A 210 -0.57 42.86 -0.48
N PHE A 211 -1.39 41.89 -0.82
CA PHE A 211 -1.17 40.49 -0.49
C PHE A 211 -0.86 39.71 -1.75
N LYS A 212 0.12 38.83 -1.66
CA LYS A 212 0.46 37.84 -2.69
C LYS A 212 -0.37 36.59 -2.44
N ILE A 213 -1.32 36.33 -3.32
CA ILE A 213 -2.23 35.21 -3.24
C ILE A 213 -1.81 34.16 -4.27
N PRO A 214 -1.35 32.99 -3.85
CA PRO A 214 -1.09 31.91 -4.79
C PRO A 214 -2.41 31.34 -5.31
N GLU A 215 -2.49 31.15 -6.60
CA GLU A 215 -3.58 30.50 -7.33
C GLU A 215 -2.97 29.52 -8.32
N GLY A 216 -3.69 28.46 -8.66
CA GLY A 216 -3.20 27.53 -9.67
C GLY A 216 -4.26 26.54 -10.14
N LYS A 217 -3.91 25.84 -11.18
CA LYS A 217 -4.69 24.72 -11.71
C LYS A 217 -3.74 23.62 -12.20
N ALA A 218 -4.21 22.40 -12.16
CA ALA A 218 -3.54 21.26 -12.80
C ALA A 218 -4.59 20.22 -13.18
N THR A 219 -4.33 19.50 -14.25
CA THR A 219 -5.11 18.35 -14.67
C THR A 219 -4.28 17.09 -14.46
N VAL A 220 -4.81 16.13 -13.74
CA VAL A 220 -4.14 14.85 -13.47
C VAL A 220 -4.98 13.73 -14.02
N ASN A 221 -4.48 13.08 -15.06
CA ASN A 221 -5.05 11.87 -15.63
C ASN A 221 -4.36 10.66 -15.02
N PHE A 222 -5.11 9.70 -14.46
CA PHE A 222 -4.51 8.51 -13.92
C PHE A 222 -5.37 7.27 -14.08
N LYS A 223 -4.70 6.10 -14.04
CA LYS A 223 -5.32 4.78 -14.14
C LYS A 223 -4.73 3.87 -13.09
N ILE A 224 -5.58 3.00 -12.54
CA ILE A 224 -5.18 1.87 -11.69
C ILE A 224 -5.33 0.61 -12.54
N ILE A 225 -4.24 -0.09 -12.75
CA ILE A 225 -4.16 -1.27 -13.61
C ILE A 225 -3.85 -2.50 -12.75
N ASP A 226 -4.63 -3.54 -12.89
CA ASP A 226 -4.39 -4.86 -12.33
C ASP A 226 -3.26 -5.52 -13.13
N VAL A 227 -2.14 -5.83 -12.46
CA VAL A 227 -0.93 -6.32 -13.13
C VAL A 227 -1.11 -7.74 -13.68
N ALA A 228 -1.93 -8.57 -13.01
CA ALA A 228 -2.14 -9.95 -13.40
C ALA A 228 -2.99 -10.07 -14.68
N THR A 229 -3.96 -9.18 -14.85
CA THR A 229 -4.92 -9.22 -15.97
C THR A 229 -4.72 -8.11 -16.98
N SER A 230 -3.87 -7.14 -16.69
CA SER A 230 -3.68 -5.91 -17.47
C SER A 230 -4.97 -5.07 -17.64
N GLN A 231 -5.98 -5.30 -16.81
CA GLN A 231 -7.24 -4.58 -16.85
C GLN A 231 -7.13 -3.25 -16.13
N VAL A 232 -7.69 -2.21 -16.72
CA VAL A 232 -7.90 -0.92 -16.04
C VAL A 232 -9.07 -1.08 -15.08
N LYS A 233 -8.80 -1.03 -13.78
CA LYS A 233 -9.82 -1.14 -12.72
C LYS A 233 -10.45 0.20 -12.35
N PHE A 234 -9.70 1.27 -12.52
CA PHE A 234 -10.16 2.63 -12.25
C PHE A 234 -9.40 3.60 -13.15
N ALA A 235 -10.08 4.60 -13.67
CA ALA A 235 -9.49 5.72 -14.40
C ALA A 235 -10.25 7.00 -14.07
N ASP A 236 -9.52 8.08 -13.86
CA ASP A 236 -10.10 9.39 -13.62
C ASP A 236 -9.26 10.49 -14.26
N ASN A 237 -9.95 11.59 -14.59
CA ASN A 237 -9.37 12.84 -15.06
C ASN A 237 -9.77 13.93 -14.07
N SER A 238 -8.88 14.22 -13.13
CA SER A 238 -9.11 15.20 -12.09
C SER A 238 -8.59 16.58 -12.48
N MET A 239 -9.51 17.51 -12.74
CA MET A 239 -9.19 18.93 -12.80
C MET A 239 -9.15 19.50 -11.38
N LEU A 240 -8.00 20.08 -11.03
CA LEU A 240 -7.70 20.61 -9.71
C LEU A 240 -7.51 22.11 -9.79
N GLY A 241 -8.33 22.84 -9.04
CA GLY A 241 -8.13 24.26 -8.77
C GLY A 241 -7.49 24.43 -7.39
N PHE A 242 -6.56 25.35 -7.28
CA PHE A 242 -5.84 25.67 -6.05
C PHE A 242 -6.06 27.15 -5.77
N ASP A 243 -6.70 27.42 -4.65
CA ASP A 243 -6.95 28.77 -4.15
C ASP A 243 -6.15 29.03 -2.88
N ARG A 244 -6.23 30.26 -2.40
CA ARG A 244 -5.55 30.67 -1.16
C ARG A 244 -5.86 29.76 0.03
N GLU A 245 -7.11 29.34 0.18
CA GLU A 245 -7.54 28.52 1.30
C GLU A 245 -6.89 27.14 1.27
N SER A 246 -6.82 26.52 0.08
CA SER A 246 -6.14 25.27 -0.16
C SER A 246 -4.66 25.36 0.19
N PHE A 247 -4.00 26.43 -0.23
CA PHE A 247 -2.58 26.67 0.07
C PHE A 247 -2.33 26.89 1.55
N GLU A 248 -3.14 27.71 2.24
CA GLU A 248 -3.01 27.94 3.68
C GLU A 248 -3.23 26.67 4.48
N LYS A 249 -4.16 25.82 4.03
CA LYS A 249 -4.44 24.52 4.66
C LYS A 249 -3.26 23.54 4.50
N ALA A 250 -2.69 23.46 3.31
CA ALA A 250 -1.61 22.51 3.01
C ALA A 250 -0.29 22.88 3.71
N MET A 251 -0.02 24.15 3.88
CA MET A 251 1.30 24.63 4.29
C MET A 251 1.41 25.05 5.75
N GLY A 252 0.30 25.15 6.47
CA GLY A 252 0.29 25.73 7.80
C GLY A 252 0.69 27.22 7.84
N ALA A 253 0.46 27.88 8.95
CA ALA A 253 0.80 29.30 9.09
C ALA A 253 2.34 29.46 9.19
N GLY A 254 2.93 30.20 8.26
CA GLY A 254 4.32 30.66 8.36
C GLY A 254 5.33 30.13 7.34
N MET A 255 4.98 29.18 6.48
CA MET A 255 5.87 28.73 5.42
C MET A 255 5.76 29.60 4.16
N ARG A 256 6.90 29.95 3.56
CA ARG A 256 6.93 30.54 2.20
C ARG A 256 6.87 29.38 1.22
N PRO A 257 5.78 29.19 0.48
CA PRO A 257 5.63 28.05 -0.39
C PRO A 257 6.41 28.19 -1.70
N ASN A 258 7.04 27.09 -2.09
CA ASN A 258 7.13 26.82 -3.50
C ASN A 258 5.73 26.38 -3.94
N ALA A 259 5.08 27.15 -4.81
CA ALA A 259 3.71 26.91 -5.24
C ALA A 259 3.54 25.48 -5.82
N ASP A 260 4.52 25.01 -6.59
CA ASP A 260 4.49 23.68 -7.21
C ASP A 260 4.47 22.55 -6.17
N ILE A 261 5.26 22.68 -5.09
CA ILE A 261 5.27 21.69 -4.01
C ILE A 261 3.93 21.67 -3.29
N ALA A 262 3.38 22.85 -2.96
CA ALA A 262 2.11 22.93 -2.26
C ALA A 262 0.95 22.39 -3.13
N MET A 263 0.93 22.73 -4.41
CA MET A 263 -0.04 22.20 -5.36
C MET A 263 0.06 20.67 -5.48
N ALA A 264 1.28 20.12 -5.53
CA ALA A 264 1.52 18.69 -5.57
C ALA A 264 1.01 17.97 -4.30
N GLU A 265 1.21 18.56 -3.14
CA GLU A 265 0.70 18.03 -1.86
C GLU A 265 -0.84 18.03 -1.83
N ILE A 266 -1.49 19.13 -2.24
CA ILE A 266 -2.95 19.23 -2.30
C ILE A 266 -3.52 18.23 -3.32
N ALA A 267 -2.92 18.15 -4.51
CA ALA A 267 -3.32 17.21 -5.55
C ALA A 267 -3.20 15.76 -5.07
N SER A 268 -2.06 15.41 -4.44
CA SER A 268 -1.83 14.07 -3.92
C SER A 268 -2.82 13.69 -2.80
N ALA A 269 -3.25 14.67 -2.00
CA ALA A 269 -4.26 14.47 -0.98
C ALA A 269 -5.61 14.09 -1.60
N LYS A 270 -6.07 14.84 -2.60
CA LYS A 270 -7.35 14.61 -3.27
C LYS A 270 -7.34 13.27 -4.01
N ILE A 271 -6.33 13.05 -4.87
CA ILE A 271 -6.23 11.82 -5.67
C ILE A 271 -5.94 10.60 -4.79
N GLY A 272 -5.09 10.72 -3.77
CA GLY A 272 -4.85 9.65 -2.81
C GLY A 272 -6.12 9.23 -2.07
N THR A 273 -6.99 10.17 -1.71
CA THR A 273 -8.31 9.87 -1.12
C THR A 273 -9.21 9.15 -2.11
N GLN A 274 -9.28 9.58 -3.36
CA GLN A 274 -10.06 8.90 -4.40
C GLN A 274 -9.61 7.44 -4.61
N ILE A 275 -8.30 7.22 -4.68
CA ILE A 275 -7.73 5.86 -4.80
C ILE A 275 -8.08 4.99 -3.59
N LEU A 276 -7.98 5.56 -2.39
CA LEU A 276 -8.31 4.84 -1.16
C LEU A 276 -9.80 4.53 -1.07
N ASP A 277 -10.67 5.48 -1.38
CA ASP A 277 -12.12 5.29 -1.36
C ASP A 277 -12.59 4.24 -2.36
N ALA A 278 -11.92 4.17 -3.53
CA ALA A 278 -12.22 3.16 -4.55
C ALA A 278 -11.85 1.74 -4.09
N ILE A 279 -10.74 1.57 -3.33
CA ILE A 279 -10.21 0.26 -2.96
C ILE A 279 -10.56 -0.09 -1.50
N TYR A 280 -10.41 0.87 -0.59
CA TYR A 280 -10.57 0.71 0.85
C TYR A 280 -11.40 1.85 1.45
N PRO A 281 -12.72 1.86 1.27
CA PRO A 281 -13.58 2.91 1.81
C PRO A 281 -13.48 2.99 3.33
N ILE A 282 -13.72 4.18 3.86
CA ILE A 282 -13.78 4.40 5.30
C ILE A 282 -14.98 3.65 5.87
N MET A 283 -14.75 2.90 6.95
CA MET A 283 -15.80 2.10 7.60
C MET A 283 -15.84 2.36 9.10
N VAL A 284 -17.02 2.23 9.67
CA VAL A 284 -17.17 2.10 11.12
C VAL A 284 -16.70 0.71 11.53
N VAL A 285 -15.75 0.64 12.48
CA VAL A 285 -15.15 -0.62 12.95
C VAL A 285 -15.44 -0.94 14.41
N ALA A 286 -15.92 0.04 15.17
CA ALA A 286 -16.40 -0.14 16.52
C ALA A 286 -17.41 0.94 16.88
N VAL A 287 -18.35 0.63 17.76
CA VAL A 287 -19.32 1.55 18.34
C VAL A 287 -19.31 1.31 19.86
N ASN A 288 -18.96 2.35 20.62
CA ASN A 288 -18.88 2.28 22.08
C ASN A 288 -19.51 3.54 22.68
N ARG A 289 -20.59 3.38 23.45
CA ARG A 289 -21.28 4.49 24.15
C ARG A 289 -21.54 5.71 23.24
N GLY A 290 -22.03 5.49 22.03
CA GLY A 290 -22.31 6.53 21.05
C GLY A 290 -21.09 7.10 20.30
N VAL A 291 -19.88 6.66 20.63
CA VAL A 291 -18.67 7.01 19.89
C VAL A 291 -18.41 5.97 18.82
N LEU A 292 -18.32 6.43 17.57
CA LEU A 292 -18.01 5.58 16.41
C LEU A 292 -16.51 5.65 16.13
N THR A 293 -15.89 4.49 15.98
CA THR A 293 -14.47 4.39 15.57
C THR A 293 -14.40 4.08 14.09
N LEU A 294 -13.66 4.90 13.35
CA LEU A 294 -13.42 4.72 11.92
C LEU A 294 -12.07 4.03 11.71
N ASN A 295 -12.00 3.19 10.69
CA ASN A 295 -10.80 2.43 10.33
C ASN A 295 -9.70 3.27 9.66
N GLN A 296 -9.88 4.57 9.50
CA GLN A 296 -8.92 5.52 8.91
C GLN A 296 -8.56 6.61 9.89
N GLY A 297 -7.35 7.13 9.77
CA GLY A 297 -6.80 8.24 10.54
C GLY A 297 -5.62 8.89 9.81
N GLY A 298 -4.76 9.57 10.55
CA GLY A 298 -3.63 10.31 9.96
C GLY A 298 -4.10 11.46 9.07
N ASP A 299 -3.43 11.66 7.94
CA ASP A 299 -3.73 12.75 7.01
C ASP A 299 -4.93 12.49 6.09
N LEU A 300 -5.57 11.31 6.22
CA LEU A 300 -6.70 10.90 5.38
C LEU A 300 -8.06 11.31 5.94
N VAL A 301 -8.12 11.60 7.22
CA VAL A 301 -9.33 12.01 7.92
C VAL A 301 -8.99 13.24 8.74
N GLU A 302 -9.80 14.27 8.63
CA GLU A 302 -9.60 15.52 9.35
C GLU A 302 -10.58 15.65 10.51
N ALA A 303 -10.10 16.13 11.66
CA ALA A 303 -10.97 16.46 12.78
C ALA A 303 -11.90 17.61 12.39
N GLY A 304 -13.21 17.45 12.66
CA GLY A 304 -14.26 18.38 12.26
C GLY A 304 -14.89 18.10 10.89
N ALA A 305 -14.37 17.16 10.10
CA ALA A 305 -15.00 16.74 8.86
C ALA A 305 -16.29 15.97 9.13
N ILE A 306 -17.25 16.09 8.20
CA ILE A 306 -18.55 15.41 8.27
C ILE A 306 -18.61 14.33 7.19
N TYR A 307 -18.96 13.12 7.60
CA TYR A 307 -19.15 11.96 6.72
C TYR A 307 -20.57 11.47 6.80
N GLY A 308 -21.18 11.19 5.64
CA GLY A 308 -22.41 10.42 5.56
C GLY A 308 -22.13 8.96 5.93
N VAL A 309 -22.99 8.35 6.74
CA VAL A 309 -22.93 6.94 7.09
C VAL A 309 -23.95 6.18 6.26
N TYR A 310 -23.48 5.15 5.58
CA TYR A 310 -24.29 4.32 4.71
C TYR A 310 -24.25 2.87 5.18
N GLU A 311 -25.44 2.29 5.34
CA GLU A 311 -25.59 0.86 5.58
C GLU A 311 -25.44 0.09 4.28
N ARG A 312 -24.61 -0.95 4.28
CA ARG A 312 -24.35 -1.81 3.13
C ARG A 312 -25.36 -2.95 3.07
N GLY A 313 -26.14 -2.94 2.03
CA GLY A 313 -27.11 -3.99 1.72
C GLY A 313 -26.51 -5.18 0.95
N PRO A 314 -27.35 -5.94 0.22
CA PRO A 314 -26.94 -7.08 -0.59
C PRO A 314 -26.04 -6.68 -1.75
N LYS A 315 -25.32 -7.67 -2.30
CA LYS A 315 -24.57 -7.49 -3.55
C LYS A 315 -25.54 -7.27 -4.71
N VAL A 316 -25.21 -6.30 -5.54
CA VAL A 316 -25.94 -5.99 -6.77
C VAL A 316 -25.10 -6.47 -7.95
N PHE A 317 -25.73 -7.08 -8.92
CA PHE A 317 -25.10 -7.58 -10.14
C PHE A 317 -25.70 -6.92 -11.37
N ASP A 318 -24.88 -6.63 -12.35
CA ASP A 318 -25.33 -6.16 -13.65
C ASP A 318 -26.16 -7.26 -14.33
N PRO A 319 -27.39 -6.95 -14.81
CA PRO A 319 -28.26 -7.96 -15.41
C PRO A 319 -27.70 -8.51 -16.74
N TYR A 320 -26.86 -7.77 -17.44
CA TYR A 320 -26.30 -8.14 -18.73
C TYR A 320 -24.97 -8.87 -18.59
N THR A 321 -24.01 -8.27 -17.89
CA THR A 321 -22.65 -8.80 -17.76
C THR A 321 -22.49 -9.81 -16.63
N LYS A 322 -23.47 -9.87 -15.68
CA LYS A 322 -23.41 -10.65 -14.44
C LYS A 322 -22.24 -10.26 -13.51
N GLU A 323 -21.57 -9.18 -13.82
CA GLU A 323 -20.51 -8.65 -12.96
C GLU A 323 -21.11 -7.98 -11.71
N SER A 324 -20.34 -8.01 -10.61
CA SER A 324 -20.76 -7.35 -9.38
C SER A 324 -20.62 -5.83 -9.51
N LEU A 325 -21.72 -5.12 -9.35
CA LEU A 325 -21.77 -3.65 -9.23
C LEU A 325 -21.43 -3.15 -7.83
N GLY A 326 -21.10 -4.07 -6.90
CA GLY A 326 -20.85 -3.74 -5.51
C GLY A 326 -22.01 -4.12 -4.61
N ARG A 327 -22.23 -3.34 -3.55
CA ARG A 327 -23.38 -3.49 -2.64
C ARG A 327 -24.26 -2.26 -2.71
N SER A 328 -25.54 -2.44 -2.51
CA SER A 328 -26.44 -1.29 -2.29
C SER A 328 -26.01 -0.55 -1.01
N GLU A 329 -26.16 0.76 -1.00
CA GLU A 329 -25.84 1.62 0.13
C GLU A 329 -27.02 2.53 0.43
N SER A 330 -27.51 2.53 1.67
CA SER A 330 -28.59 3.40 2.14
C SER A 330 -28.06 4.34 3.21
N LYS A 331 -28.23 5.65 3.02
CA LYS A 331 -27.79 6.64 4.01
C LYS A 331 -28.63 6.50 5.28
N VAL A 332 -27.96 6.31 6.42
CA VAL A 332 -28.59 6.14 7.74
C VAL A 332 -28.26 7.27 8.72
N GLY A 333 -27.31 8.14 8.37
CA GLY A 333 -26.96 9.26 9.22
C GLY A 333 -25.76 10.05 8.73
N GLU A 334 -25.32 10.99 9.57
CA GLU A 334 -24.08 11.76 9.40
C GLU A 334 -23.29 11.70 10.69
N LEU A 335 -21.98 11.59 10.57
CA LEU A 335 -21.06 11.66 11.70
C LEU A 335 -20.09 12.83 11.53
N LYS A 336 -19.67 13.39 12.67
CA LYS A 336 -18.62 14.41 12.75
C LYS A 336 -17.40 13.80 13.41
N VAL A 337 -16.26 13.93 12.77
CA VAL A 337 -14.97 13.45 13.30
C VAL A 337 -14.53 14.37 14.45
N GLU A 338 -14.29 13.81 15.61
CA GLU A 338 -13.86 14.56 16.81
C GLU A 338 -12.36 14.48 17.02
N ARG A 339 -11.80 13.28 16.89
CA ARG A 339 -10.39 13.02 17.15
C ARG A 339 -9.79 12.11 16.09
N VAL A 340 -8.59 12.46 15.65
CA VAL A 340 -7.81 11.68 14.68
C VAL A 340 -6.53 11.19 15.34
N THR A 341 -6.22 9.91 15.16
CA THR A 341 -4.97 9.27 15.53
C THR A 341 -4.28 8.74 14.27
N PRO A 342 -3.02 8.33 14.30
CA PRO A 342 -2.33 7.88 13.08
C PRO A 342 -2.96 6.67 12.37
N LYS A 343 -3.83 5.89 13.04
CA LYS A 343 -4.39 4.65 12.49
C LYS A 343 -5.91 4.63 12.39
N MET A 344 -6.59 5.42 13.17
CA MET A 344 -8.04 5.45 13.30
C MET A 344 -8.53 6.83 13.71
N SER A 345 -9.80 7.11 13.56
CA SER A 345 -10.43 8.31 14.08
C SER A 345 -11.68 7.97 14.89
N SER A 346 -12.04 8.87 15.79
CA SER A 346 -13.26 8.80 16.60
C SER A 346 -14.23 9.88 16.12
N ALA A 347 -15.48 9.52 16.01
CA ALA A 347 -16.54 10.40 15.55
C ALA A 347 -17.81 10.23 16.39
N SER A 348 -18.63 11.27 16.46
CA SER A 348 -19.98 11.22 16.99
C SER A 348 -21.01 11.35 15.89
N LEU A 349 -22.17 10.77 16.10
CA LEU A 349 -23.30 10.93 15.18
C LEU A 349 -23.82 12.37 15.30
N SER A 350 -23.82 13.11 14.18
CA SER A 350 -24.34 14.48 14.10
C SER A 350 -25.77 14.54 13.63
N LYS A 351 -26.20 13.53 12.81
CA LYS A 351 -27.58 13.34 12.36
C LYS A 351 -27.87 11.84 12.24
N GLY A 352 -29.12 11.44 12.54
CA GLY A 352 -29.57 10.05 12.51
C GLY A 352 -29.81 9.50 13.92
N ASP A 353 -30.15 8.21 14.00
CA ASP A 353 -30.44 7.52 15.25
C ASP A 353 -29.33 6.51 15.57
N LEU A 354 -28.85 6.52 16.81
CA LEU A 354 -27.86 5.57 17.31
C LEU A 354 -28.36 4.13 17.35
N SER A 355 -29.68 3.91 17.40
CA SER A 355 -30.28 2.56 17.37
C SER A 355 -29.96 1.79 16.10
N VAL A 356 -29.61 2.47 15.00
CA VAL A 356 -29.14 1.83 13.75
C VAL A 356 -27.88 0.99 13.98
N PHE A 357 -27.12 1.30 15.01
CA PHE A 357 -25.89 0.58 15.36
C PHE A 357 -26.08 -0.51 16.42
N ASP A 358 -27.30 -0.77 16.92
CA ASP A 358 -27.57 -1.82 17.91
C ASP A 358 -27.18 -3.22 17.38
N GLU A 359 -27.39 -3.45 16.08
CA GLU A 359 -26.94 -4.65 15.37
C GLU A 359 -25.62 -4.44 14.62
N PHE A 360 -24.68 -3.72 15.24
CA PHE A 360 -23.39 -3.42 14.61
C PHE A 360 -22.62 -4.70 14.24
N LYS A 361 -22.19 -4.74 12.97
CA LYS A 361 -21.24 -5.75 12.46
C LYS A 361 -20.16 -5.05 11.66
N ILE A 362 -18.90 -5.47 11.82
CA ILE A 362 -17.77 -4.92 11.06
C ILE A 362 -18.05 -5.11 9.56
N GLY A 363 -17.91 -4.03 8.79
CA GLY A 363 -18.16 -4.02 7.34
C GLY A 363 -19.61 -3.72 6.93
N LYS A 364 -20.52 -3.53 7.91
CA LYS A 364 -21.92 -3.16 7.64
C LYS A 364 -22.06 -1.68 7.25
N PHE A 365 -21.27 -0.78 7.85
CA PHE A 365 -21.38 0.66 7.64
C PHE A 365 -20.16 1.24 6.96
N VAL A 366 -20.36 1.96 5.86
CA VAL A 366 -19.35 2.69 5.10
C VAL A 366 -19.58 4.19 5.26
N CYS A 367 -18.50 4.96 5.28
CA CYS A 367 -18.54 6.40 5.43
C CYS A 367 -18.03 7.10 4.17
N ARG A 368 -18.76 8.13 3.72
CA ARG A 368 -18.43 8.95 2.56
C ARG A 368 -18.27 10.40 2.99
N LEU A 369 -17.21 11.06 2.57
CA LEU A 369 -16.99 12.47 2.89
C LEU A 369 -18.09 13.35 2.26
N GLU A 370 -18.78 14.12 3.09
CA GLU A 370 -19.79 15.09 2.65
C GLU A 370 -19.31 16.53 2.82
N GLN A 371 -18.59 16.80 3.89
CA GLN A 371 -18.07 18.13 4.16
C GLN A 371 -16.67 18.03 4.78
N SER A 372 -15.69 18.69 4.15
CA SER A 372 -14.34 18.84 4.73
C SER A 372 -14.37 19.62 6.03
N ALA A 373 -13.35 19.44 6.85
CA ALA A 373 -13.20 20.21 8.07
C ALA A 373 -13.14 21.72 7.74
N PRO A 374 -13.79 22.57 8.54
CA PRO A 374 -13.75 24.02 8.32
C PRO A 374 -12.33 24.55 8.45
N SER A 375 -11.95 25.44 7.53
CA SER A 375 -10.65 26.10 7.58
C SER A 375 -10.45 26.93 8.86
N ARG A 376 -9.19 27.25 9.18
CA ARG A 376 -8.90 28.15 10.31
C ARG A 376 -9.60 29.49 10.18
N ALA A 377 -9.72 30.03 8.96
CA ALA A 377 -10.42 31.27 8.70
C ALA A 377 -11.91 31.16 9.03
N GLN A 378 -12.57 30.09 8.55
CA GLN A 378 -13.98 29.81 8.86
C GLN A 378 -14.21 29.54 10.34
N GLN A 379 -13.28 28.85 11.01
CA GLN A 379 -13.35 28.64 12.46
C GLN A 379 -13.25 29.97 13.24
N ASN A 380 -12.36 30.86 12.83
CA ASN A 380 -12.22 32.16 13.44
C ASN A 380 -13.45 33.06 13.20
N GLU A 381 -14.01 33.06 11.99
CA GLU A 381 -15.25 33.72 11.66
C GLU A 381 -16.42 33.22 12.51
N ARG A 382 -16.58 31.92 12.67
CA ARG A 382 -17.59 31.33 13.56
C ARG A 382 -17.42 31.76 14.99
N LYS A 383 -16.20 31.72 15.52
CA LYS A 383 -15.90 32.22 16.90
C LYS A 383 -16.21 33.70 17.06
N VAL A 384 -15.94 34.51 16.05
CA VAL A 384 -16.28 35.96 16.08
C VAL A 384 -17.80 36.14 16.03
N ARG A 385 -18.50 35.44 15.15
CA ARG A 385 -19.98 35.49 15.07
C ARG A 385 -20.65 35.02 16.37
N GLU A 386 -20.14 33.93 16.97
CA GLU A 386 -20.65 33.44 18.28
C GLU A 386 -20.43 34.47 19.39
N LYS A 387 -19.26 35.11 19.45
CA LYS A 387 -18.99 36.19 20.43
C LYS A 387 -19.90 37.38 20.22
N ILE A 388 -20.15 37.77 18.95
CA ILE A 388 -21.08 38.88 18.64
C ILE A 388 -22.51 38.50 19.05
N LYS A 389 -22.92 37.24 18.75
CA LYS A 389 -24.27 36.76 19.09
C LYS A 389 -24.49 36.73 20.62
N LYS A 390 -23.45 36.27 21.35
CA LYS A 390 -23.48 36.23 22.82
C LYS A 390 -23.53 37.62 23.45
N LYS A 391 -22.75 38.55 22.92
CA LYS A 391 -22.83 39.96 23.37
C LYS A 391 -24.19 40.59 23.03
N LYS A 392 -24.80 40.23 21.89
CA LYS A 392 -26.12 40.78 21.53
C LYS A 392 -27.21 40.23 22.42
N SER A 393 -27.19 38.96 22.83
CA SER A 393 -28.15 38.41 23.80
C SER A 393 -27.98 38.99 25.20
N GLU A 394 -26.75 39.27 25.62
CA GLU A 394 -26.49 39.96 26.91
C GLU A 394 -27.01 41.39 26.92
N TYR A 395 -27.07 42.10 25.78
CA TYR A 395 -27.66 43.44 25.66
C TYR A 395 -29.20 43.43 25.56
N ASP A 396 -29.79 42.35 25.01
CA ASP A 396 -31.26 42.22 24.89
C ASP A 396 -31.92 41.72 26.19
N ASP A 397 -31.15 41.14 27.13
CA ASP A 397 -31.65 40.72 28.47
C ASP A 397 -31.56 41.82 29.54
N ASP A 398 -30.90 42.95 29.27
CA ASP A 398 -30.74 44.09 30.18
C ASP A 398 -31.81 45.21 29.97
N TRP A 399 -32.88 44.92 29.19
CA TRP A 399 -34.00 45.87 28.99
C TRP A 399 -35.34 45.31 29.44
#